data_52a831a9283cfc6479b95b4d09c102e0
#
_entry.id   52a831a9283cfc6479b95b4d09c102e0
#
_cell.length_a   1.000
_cell.length_b   1.000
_cell.length_c   1.000
_cell.angle_alpha   90.00
_cell.angle_beta   90.00
_cell.angle_gamma   90.00
#
_symmetry.space_group_name_H-M   'P 1'
#
loop_
_entity.id
_entity.type
_entity.pdbx_description
1 polymer ?
#
loop_
_entity_poly.entity_id
_entity_poly.type
_entity_poly.pdbx_seq_one_letter_code
_entity_poly.pdbx_strand_id
1 'polypeptide(L)'
;MSTNKLLYAAFVVVALITACSEQYSETYNIQGTSSVSVLDGSKLYLKVLSGEELKSIDSCEVVHGDFGFIGQYDSIRLAMLSIRDGGMPLVIEKGDIKVTIDKTGNKVSGTPMNEKLYDYIDKHIQLENLREELGHKEAQMIFDGIDESTIIKKLMAEEDLLLMRKDSLETAFIISNMDNVLGPCAFQMLTINYPYPQLTPQIEEIIGKASDKFKNDPYVKEYYTKAKEILARMKGEIVDEPAAATEPSTE
;
A
#
# COMPACT_ATOMS: atom_id res chain seq x y z
N MET A 1 -30.65 65.35 0.49
CA MET A 1 -31.13 63.92 0.60
C MET A 1 -30.57 62.99 -0.47
N SER A 2 -29.46 63.32 -1.12
CA SER A 2 -28.93 62.57 -2.27
C SER A 2 -27.59 61.84 -1.99
N THR A 3 -26.79 62.30 -1.06
CA THR A 3 -25.45 61.75 -0.79
C THR A 3 -25.44 60.39 -0.06
N ASN A 4 -26.45 60.16 0.82
CA ASN A 4 -26.53 58.91 1.57
C ASN A 4 -26.94 57.69 0.72
N LYS A 5 -27.70 57.89 -0.36
CA LYS A 5 -28.10 56.80 -1.27
C LYS A 5 -26.94 56.31 -2.14
N LEU A 6 -26.03 57.21 -2.51
CA LEU A 6 -24.82 56.86 -3.27
C LEU A 6 -23.81 56.09 -2.42
N LEU A 7 -23.68 56.41 -1.11
CA LEU A 7 -22.83 55.70 -0.15
C LEU A 7 -23.33 54.24 0.12
N TYR A 8 -24.64 54.04 0.23
CA TYR A 8 -25.22 52.71 0.35
C TYR A 8 -25.06 51.84 -0.88
N ALA A 9 -25.20 52.44 -2.08
CA ALA A 9 -24.97 51.72 -3.34
C ALA A 9 -23.51 51.28 -3.51
N ALA A 10 -22.55 52.14 -3.11
CA ALA A 10 -21.12 51.81 -3.16
C ALA A 10 -20.75 50.69 -2.15
N PHE A 11 -21.39 50.65 -0.95
CA PHE A 11 -21.14 49.63 0.05
C PHE A 11 -21.71 48.25 -0.34
N VAL A 12 -22.84 48.20 -1.03
CA VAL A 12 -23.46 46.96 -1.53
C VAL A 12 -22.64 46.36 -2.67
N VAL A 13 -22.05 47.19 -3.56
CA VAL A 13 -21.21 46.71 -4.66
C VAL A 13 -19.88 46.15 -4.16
N VAL A 14 -19.28 46.68 -3.09
CA VAL A 14 -18.06 46.16 -2.49
C VAL A 14 -18.31 44.81 -1.73
N ALA A 15 -19.52 44.64 -1.17
CA ALA A 15 -19.88 43.36 -0.49
C ALA A 15 -20.12 42.20 -1.45
N LEU A 16 -20.37 42.42 -2.73
CA LEU A 16 -20.58 41.39 -3.75
C LEU A 16 -19.30 40.88 -4.38
N ILE A 17 -18.15 41.52 -4.16
CA ILE A 17 -16.86 41.11 -4.75
C ILE A 17 -16.12 40.10 -3.79
N THR A 18 -16.54 39.97 -2.53
CA THR A 18 -15.89 39.08 -1.58
C THR A 18 -16.47 37.63 -1.50
N ALA A 19 -17.41 37.27 -2.39
CA ALA A 19 -18.09 35.98 -2.37
C ALA A 19 -17.55 34.97 -3.38
N CYS A 20 -16.43 35.21 -4.07
CA CYS A 20 -15.67 34.19 -4.77
C CYS A 20 -14.45 33.85 -3.94
N SER A 21 -14.64 33.06 -2.85
CA SER A 21 -13.59 32.18 -2.42
C SER A 21 -13.47 31.11 -3.48
N GLU A 22 -12.57 31.28 -4.44
CA GLU A 22 -12.10 30.17 -5.24
C GLU A 22 -11.60 29.13 -4.23
N GLN A 23 -12.40 28.11 -4.02
CA GLN A 23 -11.96 26.92 -3.35
C GLN A 23 -10.92 26.33 -4.30
N TYR A 24 -9.64 26.66 -4.07
CA TYR A 24 -8.53 26.05 -4.79
C TYR A 24 -8.61 24.55 -4.50
N SER A 25 -9.28 23.82 -5.37
CA SER A 25 -9.22 22.37 -5.30
C SER A 25 -7.80 21.98 -5.68
N GLU A 26 -7.09 21.40 -4.73
CA GLU A 26 -5.76 20.88 -4.99
C GLU A 26 -5.88 19.76 -6.02
N THR A 27 -4.92 19.67 -6.94
CA THR A 27 -4.91 18.67 -8.01
C THR A 27 -3.70 17.77 -7.88
N TYR A 28 -3.86 16.52 -8.24
CA TYR A 28 -2.76 15.62 -8.56
C TYR A 28 -2.61 15.53 -10.09
N ASN A 29 -1.39 15.33 -10.54
CA ASN A 29 -1.06 15.08 -11.94
C ASN A 29 -0.15 13.84 -11.98
N ILE A 30 -0.65 12.74 -12.57
CA ILE A 30 0.12 11.53 -12.79
C ILE A 30 0.55 11.49 -14.24
N GLN A 31 1.85 11.49 -14.48
CA GLN A 31 2.46 11.31 -15.80
C GLN A 31 3.22 10.00 -15.81
N GLY A 32 2.87 9.12 -16.73
CA GLY A 32 3.45 7.80 -16.81
C GLY A 32 4.07 7.51 -18.17
N THR A 33 5.15 6.74 -18.15
CA THR A 33 5.81 6.22 -19.33
C THR A 33 5.97 4.72 -19.22
N SER A 34 5.83 4.00 -20.34
CA SER A 34 6.06 2.56 -20.43
C SER A 34 6.97 2.21 -21.60
N SER A 35 8.04 1.47 -21.31
CA SER A 35 8.89 0.83 -22.34
C SER A 35 8.38 -0.57 -22.75
N VAL A 36 7.28 -1.03 -22.14
CA VAL A 36 6.68 -2.34 -22.40
C VAL A 36 5.69 -2.23 -23.56
N SER A 37 6.14 -2.51 -24.76
CA SER A 37 5.36 -2.32 -26.02
C SER A 37 4.00 -3.02 -26.02
N VAL A 38 3.85 -4.13 -25.29
CA VAL A 38 2.58 -4.88 -25.18
C VAL A 38 1.51 -4.11 -24.39
N LEU A 39 1.88 -3.02 -23.70
CA LEU A 39 0.92 -2.15 -23.00
C LEU A 39 0.34 -1.06 -23.90
N ASP A 40 0.93 -0.79 -25.06
CA ASP A 40 0.38 0.19 -26.00
C ASP A 40 -1.05 -0.20 -26.43
N GLY A 41 -1.98 0.76 -26.38
CA GLY A 41 -3.41 0.51 -26.56
C GLY A 41 -4.12 -0.16 -25.37
N SER A 42 -3.40 -0.48 -24.27
CA SER A 42 -4.04 -1.04 -23.08
C SER A 42 -4.68 0.03 -22.21
N LYS A 43 -5.81 -0.31 -21.60
CA LYS A 43 -6.48 0.58 -20.65
C LYS A 43 -5.93 0.39 -19.24
N LEU A 44 -5.56 1.49 -18.61
CA LEU A 44 -5.12 1.55 -17.22
C LEU A 44 -6.24 2.11 -16.36
N TYR A 45 -6.32 1.66 -15.11
CA TYR A 45 -7.32 2.11 -14.15
C TYR A 45 -6.63 2.58 -12.87
N LEU A 46 -6.97 3.80 -12.44
CA LEU A 46 -6.59 4.30 -11.13
C LEU A 46 -7.70 3.92 -10.15
N LYS A 47 -7.35 3.09 -9.15
CA LYS A 47 -8.31 2.55 -8.18
C LYS A 47 -7.94 2.97 -6.77
N VAL A 48 -8.93 3.25 -5.94
CA VAL A 48 -8.77 3.51 -4.51
C VAL A 48 -9.64 2.55 -3.70
N LEU A 49 -9.21 2.26 -2.49
CA LEU A 49 -10.00 1.46 -1.56
C LEU A 49 -11.21 2.27 -1.09
N SER A 50 -12.40 1.72 -1.23
CA SER A 50 -13.68 2.31 -0.79
C SER A 50 -14.49 1.25 -0.04
N GLY A 51 -14.40 1.26 1.30
CA GLY A 51 -14.84 0.12 2.10
C GLY A 51 -13.89 -1.06 1.87
N GLU A 52 -14.43 -2.22 1.53
CA GLU A 52 -13.66 -3.44 1.26
C GLU A 52 -13.33 -3.64 -0.23
N GLU A 53 -13.78 -2.74 -1.13
CA GLU A 53 -13.64 -2.88 -2.57
C GLU A 53 -12.69 -1.83 -3.16
N LEU A 54 -11.91 -2.25 -4.17
CA LEU A 54 -11.14 -1.33 -5.02
C LEU A 54 -12.06 -0.74 -6.10
N LYS A 55 -12.39 0.54 -5.95
CA LYS A 55 -13.18 1.30 -6.94
C LYS A 55 -12.29 2.07 -7.88
N SER A 56 -12.56 1.97 -9.19
CA SER A 56 -11.93 2.80 -10.20
C SER A 56 -12.43 4.24 -10.06
N ILE A 57 -11.50 5.16 -9.89
CA ILE A 57 -11.79 6.61 -9.86
C ILE A 57 -11.46 7.29 -11.16
N ASP A 58 -10.57 6.71 -11.99
CA ASP A 58 -10.18 7.21 -13.29
C ASP A 58 -9.64 6.10 -14.18
N SER A 59 -9.57 6.35 -15.50
CA SER A 59 -8.95 5.44 -16.46
C SER A 59 -8.38 6.20 -17.64
N CYS A 60 -7.26 5.71 -18.18
CA CYS A 60 -6.65 6.24 -19.41
C CYS A 60 -6.18 5.08 -20.30
N GLU A 61 -5.76 5.40 -21.52
CA GLU A 61 -5.15 4.46 -22.45
C GLU A 61 -3.66 4.79 -22.61
N VAL A 62 -2.84 3.77 -22.77
CA VAL A 62 -1.42 3.94 -23.10
C VAL A 62 -1.29 4.23 -24.59
N VAL A 63 -0.72 5.37 -24.95
CA VAL A 63 -0.55 5.82 -26.33
C VAL A 63 0.93 6.08 -26.59
N HIS A 64 1.54 5.29 -27.45
CA HIS A 64 2.98 5.36 -27.74
C HIS A 64 3.89 5.27 -26.50
N GLY A 65 3.43 4.48 -25.51
CA GLY A 65 4.11 4.32 -24.24
C GLY A 65 3.81 5.38 -23.20
N ASP A 66 3.07 6.45 -23.51
CA ASP A 66 2.72 7.50 -22.57
C ASP A 66 1.30 7.33 -22.04
N PHE A 67 1.06 7.74 -20.80
CA PHE A 67 -0.26 7.78 -20.16
C PHE A 67 -0.33 8.82 -19.05
N GLY A 68 -1.53 9.21 -18.64
CA GLY A 68 -1.67 10.16 -17.55
C GLY A 68 -3.05 10.24 -16.94
N PHE A 69 -3.09 10.75 -15.72
CA PHE A 69 -4.32 11.02 -14.96
C PHE A 69 -4.20 12.40 -14.31
N ILE A 70 -5.26 13.18 -14.36
CA ILE A 70 -5.34 14.47 -13.68
C ILE A 70 -6.67 14.51 -12.93
N GLY A 71 -6.61 14.81 -11.66
CA GLY A 71 -7.81 14.88 -10.85
C GLY A 71 -7.69 15.80 -9.65
N GLN A 72 -8.81 16.04 -9.02
CA GLN A 72 -8.87 16.75 -7.75
C GLN A 72 -8.60 15.76 -6.61
N TYR A 73 -7.89 16.21 -5.58
CA TYR A 73 -7.74 15.44 -4.38
C TYR A 73 -8.14 16.25 -3.16
N ASP A 74 -8.80 15.60 -2.25
CA ASP A 74 -9.28 16.13 -0.97
C ASP A 74 -8.41 15.70 0.21
N SER A 75 -7.70 14.57 0.03
CA SER A 75 -6.83 13.98 1.06
C SER A 75 -5.80 13.06 0.43
N ILE A 76 -4.67 12.91 1.13
CA ILE A 76 -3.64 11.91 0.79
C ILE A 76 -4.25 10.52 0.97
N ARG A 77 -4.20 9.71 -0.08
CA ARG A 77 -4.73 8.34 -0.06
C ARG A 77 -3.89 7.38 -0.89
N LEU A 78 -3.88 6.13 -0.46
CA LEU A 78 -3.31 5.06 -1.25
C LEU A 78 -4.20 4.77 -2.45
N ALA A 79 -3.57 4.55 -3.60
CA ALA A 79 -4.22 4.10 -4.81
C ALA A 79 -3.45 2.93 -5.43
N MET A 80 -4.13 2.19 -6.29
CA MET A 80 -3.56 1.12 -7.10
C MET A 80 -3.70 1.49 -8.58
N LEU A 81 -2.60 1.58 -9.30
CA LEU A 81 -2.61 1.64 -10.75
C LEU A 81 -2.72 0.20 -11.28
N SER A 82 -3.90 -0.16 -11.77
CA SER A 82 -4.19 -1.49 -12.30
C SER A 82 -3.87 -1.57 -13.79
N ILE A 83 -3.08 -2.59 -14.15
CA ILE A 83 -2.58 -2.86 -15.49
C ILE A 83 -2.86 -4.32 -15.78
N ARG A 84 -3.84 -4.63 -16.65
CA ARG A 84 -4.26 -6.02 -16.93
C ARG A 84 -4.53 -6.79 -15.62
N ASP A 85 -3.80 -7.89 -15.39
CA ASP A 85 -3.96 -8.77 -14.22
C ASP A 85 -3.07 -8.36 -13.04
N GLY A 86 -2.32 -7.25 -13.17
CA GLY A 86 -1.42 -6.73 -12.15
C GLY A 86 -1.78 -5.33 -11.69
N GLY A 87 -1.01 -4.83 -10.74
CA GLY A 87 -1.15 -3.46 -10.26
C GLY A 87 0.08 -3.02 -9.47
N MET A 88 0.24 -1.72 -9.35
CA MET A 88 1.30 -1.11 -8.57
C MET A 88 0.70 -0.07 -7.60
N PRO A 89 1.12 -0.06 -6.33
CA PRO A 89 0.65 0.93 -5.39
C PRO A 89 1.26 2.29 -5.68
N LEU A 90 0.48 3.34 -5.45
CA LEU A 90 0.95 4.72 -5.45
C LEU A 90 0.15 5.55 -4.45
N VAL A 91 0.68 6.69 -4.08
CA VAL A 91 -0.01 7.64 -3.21
C VAL A 91 -0.52 8.80 -4.04
N ILE A 92 -1.83 9.04 -3.99
CA ILE A 92 -2.42 10.27 -4.53
C ILE A 92 -2.15 11.37 -3.52
N GLU A 93 -1.29 12.30 -3.89
CA GLU A 93 -0.92 13.49 -3.13
C GLU A 93 -0.72 14.68 -4.08
N LYS A 94 -0.65 15.87 -3.54
CA LYS A 94 -0.44 17.09 -4.33
C LYS A 94 0.88 17.06 -5.08
N GLY A 95 0.85 17.42 -6.37
CA GLY A 95 2.04 17.58 -7.19
C GLY A 95 2.07 16.69 -8.42
N ASP A 96 3.24 16.63 -9.02
CA ASP A 96 3.50 15.87 -10.24
C ASP A 96 4.06 14.49 -9.85
N ILE A 97 3.24 13.47 -9.99
CA ILE A 97 3.57 12.08 -9.74
C ILE A 97 4.08 11.47 -11.05
N LYS A 98 5.26 10.92 -11.04
CA LYS A 98 5.89 10.27 -12.21
C LYS A 98 5.85 8.77 -12.06
N VAL A 99 5.31 8.07 -13.06
CA VAL A 99 5.23 6.63 -13.10
C VAL A 99 6.07 6.10 -14.26
N THR A 100 6.93 5.14 -13.97
CA THR A 100 7.70 4.42 -15.00
C THR A 100 7.38 2.94 -14.91
N ILE A 101 7.02 2.35 -16.05
CA ILE A 101 6.72 0.91 -16.19
C ILE A 101 7.69 0.35 -17.20
N ASP A 102 8.60 -0.50 -16.77
CA ASP A 102 9.53 -1.16 -17.66
C ASP A 102 9.67 -2.66 -17.38
N LYS A 103 10.47 -3.35 -18.19
CA LYS A 103 10.67 -4.81 -18.06
C LYS A 103 11.46 -5.20 -16.80
N THR A 104 12.20 -4.28 -16.23
CA THR A 104 13.07 -4.52 -15.07
C THR A 104 12.41 -4.12 -13.76
N GLY A 105 11.35 -3.31 -13.83
CA GLY A 105 10.59 -2.90 -12.65
C GLY A 105 9.69 -1.70 -12.89
N ASN A 106 8.84 -1.45 -11.95
CA ASN A 106 7.93 -0.32 -11.93
C ASN A 106 8.38 0.67 -10.87
N LYS A 107 8.27 1.97 -11.15
CA LYS A 107 8.67 3.02 -10.22
C LYS A 107 7.68 4.18 -10.20
N VAL A 108 7.42 4.70 -9.01
CA VAL A 108 6.71 5.97 -8.82
C VAL A 108 7.62 6.94 -8.07
N SER A 109 7.63 8.20 -8.48
CA SER A 109 8.48 9.24 -7.92
C SER A 109 7.85 10.63 -8.10
N GLY A 110 8.57 11.68 -7.74
CA GLY A 110 8.18 13.09 -7.96
C GLY A 110 7.41 13.71 -6.80
N THR A 111 6.98 12.90 -5.83
CA THR A 111 6.29 13.37 -4.62
C THR A 111 6.76 12.63 -3.37
N PRO A 112 6.77 13.27 -2.19
CA PRO A 112 7.45 12.73 -1.01
C PRO A 112 6.97 11.36 -0.53
N MET A 113 5.64 11.11 -0.56
CA MET A 113 5.10 9.82 -0.10
C MET A 113 5.40 8.71 -1.11
N ASN A 114 5.35 9.01 -2.41
CA ASN A 114 5.68 8.05 -3.45
C ASN A 114 7.18 7.70 -3.44
N GLU A 115 8.07 8.67 -3.28
CA GLU A 115 9.50 8.40 -3.15
C GLU A 115 9.81 7.52 -1.94
N LYS A 116 9.17 7.81 -0.79
CA LYS A 116 9.32 7.01 0.42
C LYS A 116 8.79 5.59 0.27
N LEU A 117 7.64 5.41 -0.40
CA LEU A 117 7.07 4.10 -0.68
C LEU A 117 7.98 3.27 -1.57
N TYR A 118 8.49 3.87 -2.65
CA TYR A 118 9.31 3.14 -3.61
C TYR A 118 10.75 2.90 -3.13
N ASP A 119 11.31 3.75 -2.27
CA ASP A 119 12.57 3.43 -1.55
C ASP A 119 12.39 2.18 -0.66
N TYR A 120 11.25 2.05 0.01
CA TYR A 120 10.93 0.86 0.80
C TYR A 120 10.74 -0.38 -0.09
N ILE A 121 9.95 -0.28 -1.17
CA ILE A 121 9.69 -1.38 -2.11
C ILE A 121 11.00 -1.84 -2.75
N ASP A 122 11.86 -0.92 -3.20
CA ASP A 122 13.14 -1.24 -3.83
C ASP A 122 14.06 -2.00 -2.85
N LYS A 123 14.14 -1.58 -1.59
CA LYS A 123 14.91 -2.29 -0.55
C LYS A 123 14.36 -3.67 -0.24
N HIS A 124 13.04 -3.80 -0.21
CA HIS A 124 12.37 -5.08 0.01
C HIS A 124 12.68 -6.06 -1.14
N ILE A 125 12.56 -5.61 -2.40
CA ILE A 125 12.89 -6.40 -3.59
C ILE A 125 14.36 -6.81 -3.58
N GLN A 126 15.28 -5.92 -3.19
CA GLN A 126 16.71 -6.25 -3.08
C GLN A 126 16.96 -7.39 -2.09
N LEU A 127 16.28 -7.40 -0.95
CA LEU A 127 16.40 -8.49 0.03
C LEU A 127 15.84 -9.81 -0.49
N GLU A 128 14.71 -9.78 -1.20
CA GLU A 128 14.14 -10.99 -1.83
C GLU A 128 15.07 -11.52 -2.93
N ASN A 129 15.64 -10.66 -3.78
CA ASN A 129 16.60 -11.09 -4.80
C ASN A 129 17.85 -11.75 -4.19
N LEU A 130 18.36 -11.19 -3.09
CA LEU A 130 19.49 -11.81 -2.37
C LEU A 130 19.12 -13.18 -1.78
N ARG A 131 17.88 -13.36 -1.37
CA ARG A 131 17.37 -14.64 -0.88
C ARG A 131 17.23 -15.66 -2.02
N GLU A 132 16.73 -15.25 -3.18
CA GLU A 132 16.67 -16.10 -4.38
C GLU A 132 18.07 -16.54 -4.84
N GLU A 133 19.08 -15.67 -4.71
CA GLU A 133 20.48 -15.99 -5.03
C GLU A 133 21.07 -17.12 -4.17
N LEU A 134 20.51 -17.38 -2.98
CA LEU A 134 20.96 -18.51 -2.13
C LEU A 134 20.77 -19.86 -2.83
N GLY A 135 19.69 -20.03 -3.64
CA GLY A 135 19.48 -21.23 -4.43
C GLY A 135 20.56 -21.43 -5.52
N HIS A 136 21.00 -20.36 -6.16
CA HIS A 136 22.11 -20.43 -7.12
C HIS A 136 23.45 -20.76 -6.41
N LYS A 137 23.65 -20.18 -5.23
CA LYS A 137 24.82 -20.46 -4.39
C LYS A 137 24.86 -21.90 -3.91
N GLU A 138 23.72 -22.48 -3.55
CA GLU A 138 23.59 -23.89 -3.21
C GLU A 138 24.06 -24.78 -4.36
N ALA A 139 23.52 -24.55 -5.55
CA ALA A 139 23.89 -25.31 -6.76
C ALA A 139 25.39 -25.21 -7.06
N GLN A 140 26.01 -24.03 -6.91
CA GLN A 140 27.44 -23.85 -7.07
C GLN A 140 28.25 -24.62 -6.03
N MET A 141 27.86 -24.59 -4.77
CA MET A 141 28.57 -25.29 -3.68
C MET A 141 28.51 -26.82 -3.86
N ILE A 142 27.36 -27.33 -4.34
CA ILE A 142 27.22 -28.76 -4.69
C ILE A 142 28.19 -29.10 -5.84
N PHE A 143 28.27 -28.28 -6.88
CA PHE A 143 29.16 -28.47 -8.01
C PHE A 143 30.64 -28.45 -7.59
N ASP A 144 30.98 -27.60 -6.64
CA ASP A 144 32.34 -27.48 -6.06
C ASP A 144 32.70 -28.65 -5.13
N GLY A 145 31.78 -29.61 -4.90
CA GLY A 145 31.99 -30.80 -4.09
C GLY A 145 32.04 -30.53 -2.59
N ILE A 146 31.44 -29.45 -2.12
CA ILE A 146 31.31 -29.14 -0.69
C ILE A 146 30.33 -30.12 -0.07
N ASP A 147 30.61 -30.60 1.14
CA ASP A 147 29.72 -31.53 1.83
C ASP A 147 28.37 -30.85 2.19
N GLU A 148 27.30 -31.63 2.11
CA GLU A 148 25.92 -31.19 2.33
C GLU A 148 25.72 -30.49 3.69
N SER A 149 26.35 -31.00 4.75
CA SER A 149 26.20 -30.43 6.10
C SER A 149 26.78 -29.03 6.19
N THR A 150 27.88 -28.77 5.51
CA THR A 150 28.50 -27.44 5.41
C THR A 150 27.66 -26.50 4.57
N ILE A 151 27.08 -26.99 3.45
CA ILE A 151 26.17 -26.20 2.60
C ILE A 151 24.98 -25.73 3.41
N ILE A 152 24.25 -26.68 4.03
CA ILE A 152 23.06 -26.39 4.82
C ILE A 152 23.37 -25.36 5.91
N LYS A 153 24.40 -25.61 6.72
CA LYS A 153 24.76 -24.72 7.83
C LYS A 153 25.07 -23.30 7.36
N LYS A 154 25.76 -23.16 6.23
CA LYS A 154 26.15 -21.84 5.69
C LYS A 154 24.94 -21.11 5.13
N LEU A 155 24.13 -21.77 4.31
CA LEU A 155 22.96 -21.16 3.67
C LEU A 155 21.90 -20.80 4.67
N MET A 156 21.60 -21.64 5.67
CA MET A 156 20.67 -21.31 6.76
C MET A 156 21.12 -20.04 7.52
N ALA A 157 22.40 -19.92 7.84
CA ALA A 157 22.89 -18.73 8.54
C ALA A 157 22.78 -17.45 7.68
N GLU A 158 22.96 -17.56 6.37
CA GLU A 158 22.78 -16.43 5.44
C GLU A 158 21.29 -16.09 5.26
N GLU A 159 20.42 -17.10 5.15
CA GLU A 159 18.96 -16.91 5.07
C GLU A 159 18.41 -16.26 6.34
N ASP A 160 18.79 -16.74 7.52
CA ASP A 160 18.39 -16.14 8.80
C ASP A 160 18.78 -14.65 8.87
N LEU A 161 19.99 -14.29 8.40
CA LEU A 161 20.43 -12.92 8.37
C LEU A 161 19.58 -12.05 7.42
N LEU A 162 19.20 -12.57 6.24
CA LEU A 162 18.35 -11.85 5.29
C LEU A 162 16.94 -11.68 5.84
N LEU A 163 16.37 -12.71 6.47
CA LEU A 163 15.07 -12.62 7.13
C LEU A 163 15.07 -11.58 8.26
N MET A 164 16.09 -11.57 9.11
CA MET A 164 16.22 -10.56 10.16
C MET A 164 16.31 -9.13 9.59
N ARG A 165 17.01 -8.94 8.47
CA ARG A 165 17.10 -7.63 7.80
C ARG A 165 15.76 -7.21 7.20
N LYS A 166 15.03 -8.14 6.61
CA LYS A 166 13.70 -7.91 6.06
C LYS A 166 12.72 -7.51 7.16
N ASP A 167 12.64 -8.29 8.24
CA ASP A 167 11.77 -8.00 9.39
C ASP A 167 12.09 -6.63 9.99
N SER A 168 13.37 -6.30 10.12
CA SER A 168 13.81 -4.99 10.61
C SER A 168 13.40 -3.85 9.68
N LEU A 169 13.55 -4.01 8.36
CA LEU A 169 13.14 -3.02 7.35
C LEU A 169 11.64 -2.77 7.42
N GLU A 170 10.84 -3.83 7.39
CA GLU A 170 9.37 -3.77 7.42
C GLU A 170 8.86 -3.13 8.72
N THR A 171 9.36 -3.61 9.86
CA THR A 171 8.99 -3.09 11.18
C THR A 171 9.32 -1.62 11.31
N ALA A 172 10.55 -1.21 10.94
CA ALA A 172 10.97 0.18 11.03
C ALA A 172 10.15 1.09 10.10
N PHE A 173 9.86 0.63 8.87
CA PHE A 173 9.05 1.40 7.93
C PHE A 173 7.63 1.58 8.43
N ILE A 174 6.97 0.53 8.92
CA ILE A 174 5.61 0.58 9.46
C ILE A 174 5.57 1.54 10.66
N ILE A 175 6.47 1.37 11.64
CA ILE A 175 6.52 2.19 12.84
C ILE A 175 6.73 3.67 12.51
N SER A 176 7.61 3.99 11.57
CA SER A 176 7.89 5.38 11.19
C SER A 176 6.78 6.04 10.36
N ASN A 177 5.77 5.27 9.93
CA ASN A 177 4.67 5.73 9.08
C ASN A 177 3.28 5.47 9.66
N MET A 178 3.16 5.14 10.95
CA MET A 178 1.87 4.79 11.57
C MET A 178 0.79 5.87 11.47
N ASP A 179 1.19 7.14 11.35
CA ASP A 179 0.27 8.27 11.31
C ASP A 179 -0.05 8.76 9.89
N ASN A 180 0.39 8.02 8.87
CA ASN A 180 0.08 8.30 7.47
C ASN A 180 -0.34 7.02 6.71
N VAL A 181 -0.69 7.16 5.43
CA VAL A 181 -1.22 6.06 4.60
C VAL A 181 -0.22 4.94 4.32
N LEU A 182 1.09 5.19 4.49
CA LEU A 182 2.13 4.20 4.20
C LEU A 182 2.25 3.13 5.28
N GLY A 183 1.97 3.45 6.54
CA GLY A 183 2.02 2.48 7.64
C GLY A 183 1.02 1.34 7.46
N PRO A 184 -0.28 1.61 7.35
CA PRO A 184 -1.28 0.59 7.06
C PRO A 184 -1.02 -0.15 5.74
N CYS A 185 -0.56 0.56 4.69
CA CYS A 185 -0.18 -0.05 3.42
C CYS A 185 0.93 -1.10 3.59
N ALA A 186 2.02 -0.73 4.26
CA ALA A 186 3.14 -1.65 4.49
C ALA A 186 2.73 -2.81 5.42
N PHE A 187 1.87 -2.58 6.40
CA PHE A 187 1.32 -3.63 7.24
C PHE A 187 0.45 -4.61 6.43
N GLN A 188 -0.33 -4.11 5.48
CA GLN A 188 -1.06 -4.96 4.55
C GLN A 188 -0.11 -5.77 3.65
N MET A 189 0.94 -5.16 3.12
CA MET A 189 1.96 -5.86 2.31
C MET A 189 2.65 -6.98 3.12
N LEU A 190 2.96 -6.74 4.38
CA LEU A 190 3.54 -7.73 5.30
C LEU A 190 2.60 -8.93 5.50
N THR A 191 1.30 -8.69 5.66
CA THR A 191 0.36 -9.69 6.17
C THR A 191 -0.48 -10.38 5.10
N ILE A 192 -0.54 -9.84 3.87
CA ILE A 192 -1.42 -10.34 2.79
C ILE A 192 -1.08 -11.78 2.36
N ASN A 193 0.17 -12.19 2.49
CA ASN A 193 0.62 -13.53 2.11
C ASN A 193 0.51 -14.56 3.24
N TYR A 194 0.07 -14.17 4.42
CA TYR A 194 -0.16 -15.11 5.50
C TYR A 194 -1.43 -15.93 5.22
N PRO A 195 -1.40 -17.25 5.44
CA PRO A 195 -2.55 -18.13 5.16
C PRO A 195 -3.77 -17.79 6.02
N TYR A 196 -3.56 -17.15 7.15
CA TYR A 196 -4.58 -16.63 8.06
C TYR A 196 -3.96 -15.55 8.97
N PRO A 197 -4.75 -14.63 9.54
CA PRO A 197 -4.26 -13.64 10.49
C PRO A 197 -3.62 -14.31 11.71
N GLN A 198 -2.36 -13.95 11.99
CA GLN A 198 -1.58 -14.51 13.11
C GLN A 198 -0.79 -13.42 13.84
N LEU A 199 -0.50 -13.65 15.11
CA LEU A 199 0.32 -12.77 15.93
C LEU A 199 1.75 -13.32 15.97
N THR A 200 2.58 -12.88 15.01
CA THR A 200 4.02 -13.14 15.06
C THR A 200 4.69 -12.17 16.04
N PRO A 201 5.90 -12.46 16.53
CA PRO A 201 6.66 -11.52 17.36
C PRO A 201 6.84 -10.15 16.71
N GLN A 202 7.03 -10.09 15.37
CA GLN A 202 7.12 -8.86 14.60
C GLN A 202 5.80 -8.06 14.65
N ILE A 203 4.64 -8.72 14.47
CA ILE A 203 3.33 -8.07 14.53
C ILE A 203 3.04 -7.59 15.96
N GLU A 204 3.38 -8.38 16.97
CA GLU A 204 3.22 -7.96 18.37
C GLU A 204 4.07 -6.72 18.69
N GLU A 205 5.30 -6.64 18.19
CA GLU A 205 6.17 -5.47 18.32
C GLU A 205 5.54 -4.24 17.64
N ILE A 206 5.06 -4.38 16.40
CA ILE A 206 4.41 -3.29 15.63
C ILE A 206 3.19 -2.78 16.39
N ILE A 207 2.29 -3.67 16.80
CA ILE A 207 1.06 -3.30 17.51
C ILE A 207 1.34 -2.73 18.90
N GLY A 208 2.38 -3.22 19.58
CA GLY A 208 2.82 -2.71 20.88
C GLY A 208 3.29 -1.25 20.82
N LYS A 209 3.86 -0.84 19.69
CA LYS A 209 4.34 0.54 19.45
C LYS A 209 3.31 1.40 18.67
N ALA A 210 2.17 0.81 18.28
CA ALA A 210 1.23 1.44 17.37
C ALA A 210 0.50 2.63 17.99
N SER A 211 0.39 3.72 17.19
CA SER A 211 -0.45 4.86 17.49
C SER A 211 -1.94 4.48 17.46
N ASP A 212 -2.78 5.29 18.10
CA ASP A 212 -4.23 5.09 18.08
C ASP A 212 -4.78 5.19 16.65
N LYS A 213 -4.20 6.06 15.82
CA LYS A 213 -4.58 6.19 14.41
C LYS A 213 -4.35 4.90 13.65
N PHE A 214 -3.17 4.29 13.82
CA PHE A 214 -2.82 3.03 13.18
C PHE A 214 -3.71 1.87 13.66
N LYS A 215 -3.94 1.75 14.98
CA LYS A 215 -4.82 0.72 15.57
C LYS A 215 -6.27 0.82 15.10
N ASN A 216 -6.73 2.04 14.76
CA ASN A 216 -8.09 2.29 14.27
C ASN A 216 -8.20 2.23 12.74
N ASP A 217 -7.10 2.03 11.99
CA ASP A 217 -7.18 1.74 10.57
C ASP A 217 -8.03 0.49 10.34
N PRO A 218 -8.97 0.50 9.39
CA PRO A 218 -9.92 -0.60 9.19
C PRO A 218 -9.24 -1.95 8.99
N TYR A 219 -8.20 -2.01 8.13
CA TYR A 219 -7.48 -3.25 7.85
C TYR A 219 -6.70 -3.75 9.07
N VAL A 220 -5.93 -2.86 9.72
CA VAL A 220 -5.12 -3.21 10.89
C VAL A 220 -5.98 -3.71 12.03
N LYS A 221 -7.09 -3.03 12.30
CA LYS A 221 -8.05 -3.40 13.35
C LYS A 221 -8.69 -4.75 13.10
N GLU A 222 -9.14 -4.99 11.88
CA GLU A 222 -9.75 -6.26 11.48
C GLU A 222 -8.74 -7.40 11.58
N TYR A 223 -7.56 -7.22 11.00
CA TYR A 223 -6.48 -8.21 11.07
C TYR A 223 -6.15 -8.59 12.52
N TYR A 224 -5.90 -7.58 13.36
CA TYR A 224 -5.51 -7.80 14.76
C TYR A 224 -6.62 -8.48 15.56
N THR A 225 -7.88 -8.13 15.33
CA THR A 225 -9.03 -8.78 15.98
C THR A 225 -9.10 -10.26 15.59
N LYS A 226 -9.07 -10.57 14.29
CA LYS A 226 -9.09 -11.95 13.79
C LYS A 226 -7.90 -12.78 14.28
N ALA A 227 -6.69 -12.18 14.30
CA ALA A 227 -5.50 -12.86 14.78
C ALA A 227 -5.60 -13.25 16.27
N LYS A 228 -6.17 -12.37 17.10
CA LYS A 228 -6.45 -12.66 18.51
C LYS A 228 -7.48 -13.76 18.71
N GLU A 229 -8.57 -13.74 17.94
CA GLU A 229 -9.61 -14.78 17.99
C GLU A 229 -9.03 -16.16 17.62
N ILE A 230 -8.22 -16.22 16.54
CA ILE A 230 -7.56 -17.46 16.13
C ILE A 230 -6.61 -17.95 17.22
N LEU A 231 -5.82 -17.06 17.80
CA LEU A 231 -4.90 -17.43 18.89
C LEU A 231 -5.65 -17.95 20.12
N ALA A 232 -6.77 -17.32 20.49
CA ALA A 232 -7.61 -17.76 21.61
C ALA A 232 -8.23 -19.16 21.37
N ARG A 233 -8.68 -19.42 20.13
CA ARG A 233 -9.15 -20.76 19.73
C ARG A 233 -8.04 -21.82 19.82
N MET A 234 -6.85 -21.49 19.32
CA MET A 234 -5.70 -22.41 19.39
C MET A 234 -5.28 -22.73 20.83
N LYS A 235 -5.48 -21.78 21.77
CA LYS A 235 -5.24 -21.99 23.20
C LYS A 235 -6.38 -22.70 23.93
N GLY A 236 -7.52 -22.95 23.26
CA GLY A 236 -8.71 -23.55 23.89
C GLY A 236 -9.49 -22.58 24.79
N GLU A 237 -9.25 -21.28 24.69
CA GLU A 237 -9.93 -20.23 25.46
C GLU A 237 -11.34 -19.92 24.88
N ILE A 238 -11.58 -20.24 23.60
CA ILE A 238 -12.86 -20.14 22.91
C ILE A 238 -13.20 -21.53 22.38
N VAL A 239 -14.29 -22.11 22.87
CA VAL A 239 -14.87 -23.35 22.34
C VAL A 239 -15.92 -22.94 21.31
N ASP A 240 -15.81 -23.41 20.07
CA ASP A 240 -16.85 -23.22 19.09
C ASP A 240 -18.12 -23.92 19.61
N GLU A 241 -19.20 -23.18 19.83
CA GLU A 241 -20.50 -23.77 20.11
C GLU A 241 -20.87 -24.67 18.91
N PRO A 242 -21.14 -25.97 19.10
CA PRO A 242 -21.48 -26.82 17.97
C PRO A 242 -22.71 -26.25 17.29
N ALA A 243 -22.61 -26.02 15.98
CA ALA A 243 -23.75 -25.58 15.18
C ALA A 243 -24.95 -26.44 15.54
N ALA A 244 -26.02 -25.83 16.07
CA ALA A 244 -27.23 -26.50 16.46
C ALA A 244 -27.70 -27.39 15.30
N ALA A 245 -27.69 -28.69 15.51
CA ALA A 245 -28.19 -29.65 14.57
C ALA A 245 -29.64 -29.29 14.29
N THR A 246 -29.93 -28.82 13.09
CA THR A 246 -31.27 -28.70 12.57
C THR A 246 -31.86 -30.11 12.55
N GLU A 247 -32.74 -30.40 13.51
CA GLU A 247 -33.52 -31.63 13.47
C GLU A 247 -34.28 -31.69 12.15
N PRO A 248 -34.29 -32.83 11.46
CA PRO A 248 -35.15 -32.99 10.28
C PRO A 248 -36.61 -32.97 10.72
N SER A 249 -37.39 -31.96 10.28
CA SER A 249 -38.82 -31.94 10.41
C SER A 249 -39.40 -33.15 9.67
N THR A 250 -39.88 -34.10 10.42
CA THR A 250 -40.79 -35.15 9.95
C THR A 250 -42.17 -34.54 9.71
N GLU A 251 -42.57 -34.44 8.45
CA GLU A 251 -43.94 -34.65 7.94
C GLU A 251 -43.90 -35.25 6.53
#